data_0ed039b77622ef945a92b486ee24cb22
#
_entry.id   0ed039b77622ef945a92b486ee24cb22
#
_cell.length_a   1.000
_cell.length_b   1.000
_cell.length_c   1.000
_cell.angle_alpha   90.00
_cell.angle_beta   90.00
_cell.angle_gamma   90.00
#
_symmetry.space_group_name_H-M   'P 1'
#
loop_
_entity.id
_entity.type
_entity.pdbx_description
1 polymer ?
#
loop_
_entity_poly.entity_id
_entity_poly.type
_entity_poly.pdbx_seq_one_letter_code
_entity_poly.pdbx_strand_id
1 'polypeptide(L)'
;MKEVKLVMVSESNSNKFYDMKGDADGKTFTVTYGRVDVTAMTGRYPMSKWDSIYKSKIKKGYKDLTDLFVVEDVNSGPIIEIEDDAIKMFVSHLQQLANNSIRGNYTVSAEKVTDKQLARAQELLNEVQHKLGNAISDLPGYVSPNCLGDSNKILLELYATIPRKMKKVQYHLIGDLNNKERIKNLISTEQANLDVMSTQVTTLQSTNEHRDQTVLAALGLDMRGINSDEQSTILKQMGEEKGRFVRGFCAVNNKTQAIFDNYVKTAINKKTDLFWHGSRNENWWSIINSGLVLRPTNAVISGKMFGYGLYFADRCKKSIGYTSLHGSYWARGSANKGLLSLFEVHLGYTLEIERHYSWCSSLTEKELKKKGNYDSLFAKRGADLYNNEYIVYNEAQTTIKYIVEIN
;
A
#
# COMPACT_ATOMS: atom_id res chain seq x y z
N MET A 1 -22.64 -1.50 26.83
CA MET A 1 -22.25 -2.86 27.30
C MET A 1 -20.75 -2.84 27.48
N LYS A 2 -20.18 -3.43 28.57
CA LYS A 2 -18.71 -3.41 28.78
C LYS A 2 -18.05 -4.39 27.80
N GLU A 3 -17.05 -3.95 27.06
CA GLU A 3 -16.31 -4.77 26.08
C GLU A 3 -14.82 -4.46 26.15
N VAL A 4 -13.99 -5.46 25.94
CA VAL A 4 -12.52 -5.32 25.90
C VAL A 4 -11.94 -6.26 24.85
N LYS A 5 -11.03 -5.73 24.03
CA LYS A 5 -10.29 -6.43 22.99
C LYS A 5 -8.80 -6.50 23.35
N LEU A 6 -8.34 -7.68 23.70
CA LEU A 6 -6.94 -7.91 24.10
C LEU A 6 -6.21 -8.72 23.03
N VAL A 7 -5.05 -8.23 22.62
CA VAL A 7 -4.22 -8.90 21.60
C VAL A 7 -2.81 -9.10 22.14
N MET A 8 -2.20 -10.24 21.84
CA MET A 8 -0.81 -10.54 22.17
C MET A 8 -0.06 -11.06 20.94
N VAL A 9 0.92 -10.30 20.49
CA VAL A 9 1.89 -10.75 19.47
C VAL A 9 3.28 -10.67 20.10
N SER A 10 4.08 -11.75 20.00
CA SER A 10 5.39 -11.80 20.62
C SER A 10 6.42 -12.56 19.78
N GLU A 11 7.70 -12.27 19.99
CA GLU A 11 8.83 -12.96 19.35
C GLU A 11 8.84 -14.46 19.63
N SER A 12 8.29 -14.90 20.77
CA SER A 12 8.11 -16.32 21.13
C SER A 12 6.98 -17.00 20.37
N ASN A 13 6.58 -16.48 19.21
CA ASN A 13 5.53 -17.01 18.34
C ASN A 13 4.12 -16.99 18.95
N SER A 14 3.84 -16.08 19.90
CA SER A 14 2.47 -15.81 20.32
C SER A 14 1.81 -14.87 19.29
N ASN A 15 0.63 -15.28 18.81
CA ASN A 15 -0.28 -14.46 18.02
C ASN A 15 -1.68 -14.84 18.46
N LYS A 16 -2.18 -14.17 19.53
CA LYS A 16 -3.38 -14.57 20.29
C LYS A 16 -4.27 -13.38 20.54
N PHE A 17 -5.57 -13.64 20.64
CA PHE A 17 -6.57 -12.66 21.05
C PHE A 17 -7.35 -13.17 22.27
N TYR A 18 -7.96 -12.26 23.01
CA TYR A 18 -8.82 -12.53 24.15
C TYR A 18 -9.84 -11.39 24.27
N ASP A 19 -11.03 -11.63 23.73
CA ASP A 19 -12.12 -10.67 23.73
C ASP A 19 -13.03 -10.94 24.92
N MET A 20 -13.40 -9.88 25.65
CA MET A 20 -14.31 -9.97 26.79
C MET A 20 -15.53 -9.09 26.50
N LYS A 21 -16.74 -9.66 26.58
CA LYS A 21 -17.99 -8.92 26.32
C LYS A 21 -19.02 -9.23 27.41
N GLY A 22 -19.53 -8.15 28.06
CA GLY A 22 -20.59 -8.25 29.01
C GLY A 22 -21.88 -8.81 28.37
N ASP A 23 -22.53 -9.76 29.03
CA ASP A 23 -23.78 -10.31 28.56
C ASP A 23 -24.97 -9.36 28.87
N ALA A 24 -26.08 -9.52 28.16
CA ALA A 24 -27.26 -8.68 28.32
C ALA A 24 -27.89 -8.73 29.73
N ASP A 25 -27.62 -9.81 30.48
CA ASP A 25 -28.11 -10.00 31.87
C ASP A 25 -27.38 -9.10 32.88
N GLY A 26 -26.26 -8.45 32.47
CA GLY A 26 -25.40 -7.62 33.33
C GLY A 26 -24.71 -8.37 34.47
N LYS A 27 -24.93 -9.69 34.63
CA LYS A 27 -24.40 -10.52 35.71
C LYS A 27 -23.22 -11.38 35.27
N THR A 28 -23.14 -11.66 33.97
CA THR A 28 -22.10 -12.50 33.36
C THR A 28 -21.44 -11.80 32.19
N PHE A 29 -20.31 -12.33 31.76
CA PHE A 29 -19.64 -11.93 30.52
C PHE A 29 -19.10 -13.17 29.80
N THR A 30 -19.11 -13.08 28.48
CA THR A 30 -18.56 -14.08 27.58
C THR A 30 -17.16 -13.67 27.15
N VAL A 31 -16.24 -14.62 27.11
CA VAL A 31 -14.92 -14.46 26.53
C VAL A 31 -14.80 -15.31 25.28
N THR A 32 -14.16 -14.73 24.24
CA THR A 32 -13.77 -15.43 23.02
C THR A 32 -12.28 -15.31 22.87
N TYR A 33 -11.56 -16.42 22.75
CA TYR A 33 -10.11 -16.40 22.76
C TYR A 33 -9.50 -17.50 21.93
N GLY A 34 -8.25 -17.32 21.56
CA GLY A 34 -7.50 -18.31 20.79
C GLY A 34 -6.23 -17.77 20.17
N ARG A 35 -5.62 -18.61 19.35
CA ARG A 35 -4.60 -18.16 18.40
C ARG A 35 -5.31 -17.50 17.23
N VAL A 36 -4.74 -16.40 16.75
CA VAL A 36 -5.20 -15.73 15.53
C VAL A 36 -5.15 -16.72 14.36
N ASP A 37 -6.19 -16.74 13.53
CA ASP A 37 -6.35 -17.66 12.38
C ASP A 37 -6.57 -19.16 12.77
N VAL A 38 -7.07 -19.41 13.97
CA VAL A 38 -7.47 -20.74 14.45
C VAL A 38 -8.87 -20.64 15.05
N THR A 39 -9.61 -21.75 15.10
CA THR A 39 -10.94 -21.78 15.70
C THR A 39 -10.89 -21.23 17.13
N ALA A 40 -11.75 -20.23 17.38
CA ALA A 40 -11.83 -19.60 18.69
C ALA A 40 -12.50 -20.51 19.72
N MET A 41 -12.06 -20.40 20.96
CA MET A 41 -12.72 -20.98 22.13
C MET A 41 -13.57 -19.90 22.82
N THR A 42 -14.65 -20.32 23.46
CA THR A 42 -15.52 -19.47 24.25
C THR A 42 -15.58 -19.92 25.71
N GLY A 43 -15.80 -18.98 26.60
CA GLY A 43 -16.03 -19.24 28.01
C GLY A 43 -16.93 -18.18 28.62
N ARG A 44 -17.70 -18.52 29.66
CA ARG A 44 -18.62 -17.61 30.35
C ARG A 44 -18.25 -17.51 31.83
N TYR A 45 -18.21 -16.28 32.35
CA TYR A 45 -17.79 -15.98 33.71
C TYR A 45 -18.74 -14.99 34.39
N PRO A 46 -18.87 -15.04 35.75
CA PRO A 46 -19.60 -13.99 36.48
C PRO A 46 -18.86 -12.64 36.38
N MET A 47 -19.62 -11.54 36.30
CA MET A 47 -19.11 -10.18 36.17
C MET A 47 -18.10 -9.82 37.27
N SER A 48 -18.23 -10.38 38.46
CA SER A 48 -17.28 -10.20 39.57
C SER A 48 -15.85 -10.64 39.25
N LYS A 49 -15.63 -11.49 38.25
CA LYS A 49 -14.31 -11.94 37.80
C LYS A 49 -13.71 -11.08 36.70
N TRP A 50 -14.42 -10.08 36.18
CA TRP A 50 -13.97 -9.26 35.05
C TRP A 50 -12.57 -8.67 35.27
N ASP A 51 -12.39 -7.90 36.34
CA ASP A 51 -11.15 -7.16 36.58
C ASP A 51 -9.97 -8.10 36.90
N SER A 52 -10.22 -9.23 37.56
CA SER A 52 -9.17 -10.20 37.86
C SER A 52 -8.68 -10.90 36.58
N ILE A 53 -9.58 -11.26 35.66
CA ILE A 53 -9.24 -11.87 34.39
C ILE A 53 -8.52 -10.86 33.52
N TYR A 54 -9.05 -9.63 33.38
CA TYR A 54 -8.40 -8.54 32.64
C TYR A 54 -6.96 -8.32 33.10
N LYS A 55 -6.75 -8.05 34.40
CA LYS A 55 -5.41 -7.84 34.98
C LYS A 55 -4.47 -9.02 34.75
N SER A 56 -5.00 -10.25 34.85
CA SER A 56 -4.22 -11.46 34.56
C SER A 56 -3.74 -11.52 33.12
N LYS A 57 -4.57 -11.08 32.15
CA LYS A 57 -4.19 -11.06 30.74
C LYS A 57 -3.16 -9.97 30.45
N ILE A 58 -3.34 -8.76 30.98
CA ILE A 58 -2.35 -7.69 30.86
C ILE A 58 -0.99 -8.13 31.44
N LYS A 59 -0.98 -8.78 32.62
CA LYS A 59 0.25 -9.33 33.23
C LYS A 59 0.94 -10.39 32.33
N LYS A 60 0.16 -11.11 31.51
CA LYS A 60 0.67 -12.11 30.55
C LYS A 60 1.16 -11.48 29.24
N GLY A 61 1.16 -10.16 29.10
CA GLY A 61 1.66 -9.45 27.93
C GLY A 61 0.62 -9.18 26.85
N TYR A 62 -0.69 -9.36 27.15
CA TYR A 62 -1.73 -8.85 26.24
C TYR A 62 -1.79 -7.33 26.31
N LYS A 63 -1.97 -6.69 25.17
CA LYS A 63 -2.25 -5.24 25.04
C LYS A 63 -3.74 -5.03 24.91
N ASP A 64 -4.27 -4.03 25.60
CA ASP A 64 -5.65 -3.56 25.42
C ASP A 64 -5.71 -2.65 24.19
N LEU A 65 -6.43 -3.07 23.19
CA LEU A 65 -6.62 -2.37 21.93
C LEU A 65 -8.11 -2.00 21.70
N THR A 66 -8.93 -2.04 22.75
CA THR A 66 -10.38 -1.82 22.69
C THR A 66 -10.73 -0.55 21.91
N ASP A 67 -10.05 0.56 22.19
CA ASP A 67 -10.33 1.85 21.54
C ASP A 67 -10.04 1.87 20.03
N LEU A 68 -9.29 0.89 19.54
CA LEU A 68 -8.99 0.75 18.11
C LEU A 68 -10.05 -0.07 17.37
N PHE A 69 -10.85 -0.88 18.08
CA PHE A 69 -11.79 -1.84 17.48
C PHE A 69 -13.26 -1.40 17.51
N VAL A 70 -13.54 -0.17 17.91
CA VAL A 70 -14.91 0.36 17.90
C VAL A 70 -15.30 0.67 16.45
N VAL A 71 -16.16 -0.16 15.88
CA VAL A 71 -16.77 0.06 14.56
C VAL A 71 -18.18 0.58 14.78
N GLU A 72 -18.53 1.72 14.19
CA GLU A 72 -19.92 2.18 14.12
C GLU A 72 -20.72 1.24 13.20
N ASP A 73 -21.96 0.95 13.56
CA ASP A 73 -22.85 0.12 12.74
C ASP A 73 -23.10 0.80 11.40
N VAL A 74 -22.53 0.21 10.34
CA VAL A 74 -22.68 0.72 8.99
C VAL A 74 -23.89 0.04 8.36
N ASN A 75 -24.96 0.80 8.16
CA ASN A 75 -26.16 0.34 7.44
C ASN A 75 -25.83 0.00 5.97
N SER A 76 -25.98 -1.23 5.54
CA SER A 76 -25.81 -1.67 4.15
C SER A 76 -27.08 -1.40 3.32
N GLY A 77 -27.09 -0.34 2.53
CA GLY A 77 -28.14 -0.07 1.53
C GLY A 77 -27.67 -0.43 0.10
N PRO A 78 -28.56 -0.46 -0.89
CA PRO A 78 -28.20 -0.77 -2.27
C PRO A 78 -27.28 0.31 -2.85
N ILE A 79 -26.19 -0.15 -3.49
CA ILE A 79 -25.28 0.69 -4.27
C ILE A 79 -25.78 0.63 -5.71
N ILE A 80 -25.78 1.78 -6.41
CA ILE A 80 -26.10 1.80 -7.83
C ILE A 80 -25.02 1.03 -8.59
N GLU A 81 -25.44 0.10 -9.42
CA GLU A 81 -24.51 -0.70 -10.23
C GLU A 81 -23.93 0.13 -11.38
N ILE A 82 -22.70 -0.19 -11.76
CA ILE A 82 -22.07 0.36 -12.96
C ILE A 82 -22.81 -0.22 -14.19
N GLU A 83 -23.27 0.64 -15.08
CA GLU A 83 -24.09 0.26 -16.26
C GLU A 83 -23.27 -0.48 -17.32
N ASP A 84 -22.01 -0.07 -17.56
CA ASP A 84 -21.11 -0.73 -18.51
C ASP A 84 -20.60 -2.05 -17.91
N ASP A 85 -21.01 -3.16 -18.48
CA ASP A 85 -20.66 -4.51 -18.02
C ASP A 85 -19.14 -4.76 -18.03
N ALA A 86 -18.40 -4.23 -19.02
CA ALA A 86 -16.96 -4.43 -19.10
C ALA A 86 -16.25 -3.69 -17.97
N ILE A 87 -16.69 -2.47 -17.64
CA ILE A 87 -16.18 -1.68 -16.52
C ILE A 87 -16.58 -2.32 -15.20
N LYS A 88 -17.85 -2.73 -15.05
CA LYS A 88 -18.36 -3.43 -13.85
C LYS A 88 -17.53 -4.67 -13.56
N MET A 89 -17.29 -5.52 -14.56
CA MET A 89 -16.45 -6.71 -14.42
C MET A 89 -15.02 -6.38 -14.05
N PHE A 90 -14.44 -5.35 -14.64
CA PHE A 90 -13.07 -4.96 -14.38
C PHE A 90 -12.91 -4.38 -12.95
N VAL A 91 -13.77 -3.48 -12.53
CA VAL A 91 -13.79 -2.91 -11.18
C VAL A 91 -14.00 -4.01 -10.13
N SER A 92 -14.97 -4.90 -10.36
CA SER A 92 -15.20 -6.05 -9.48
C SER A 92 -13.97 -6.95 -9.38
N HIS A 93 -13.25 -7.15 -10.49
CA HIS A 93 -12.00 -7.92 -10.48
C HIS A 93 -10.90 -7.24 -9.65
N LEU A 94 -10.72 -5.91 -9.80
CA LEU A 94 -9.73 -5.16 -9.01
C LEU A 94 -10.03 -5.24 -7.50
N GLN A 95 -11.30 -5.05 -7.12
CA GLN A 95 -11.74 -5.17 -5.73
C GLN A 95 -11.54 -6.60 -5.20
N GLN A 96 -11.83 -7.61 -6.01
CA GLN A 96 -11.59 -9.02 -5.65
C GLN A 96 -10.11 -9.31 -5.40
N LEU A 97 -9.20 -8.78 -6.23
CA LEU A 97 -7.76 -8.91 -6.05
C LEU A 97 -7.31 -8.29 -4.71
N ALA A 98 -7.80 -7.08 -4.41
CA ALA A 98 -7.54 -6.40 -3.14
C ALA A 98 -8.10 -7.20 -1.94
N ASN A 99 -9.34 -7.66 -2.01
CA ASN A 99 -9.96 -8.47 -0.98
C ASN A 99 -9.26 -9.82 -0.76
N ASN A 100 -8.78 -10.46 -1.83
CA ASN A 100 -8.00 -11.69 -1.71
C ASN A 100 -6.66 -11.44 -1.01
N SER A 101 -6.01 -10.30 -1.30
CA SER A 101 -4.80 -9.89 -0.58
C SER A 101 -5.08 -9.65 0.90
N ILE A 102 -6.17 -8.94 1.25
CA ILE A 102 -6.59 -8.74 2.64
C ILE A 102 -6.83 -10.08 3.33
N ARG A 103 -7.63 -10.95 2.73
CA ARG A 103 -7.92 -12.29 3.29
C ARG A 103 -6.67 -13.16 3.45
N GLY A 104 -5.67 -13.00 2.58
CA GLY A 104 -4.39 -13.70 2.67
C GLY A 104 -3.50 -13.22 3.81
N ASN A 105 -3.57 -11.93 4.13
CA ASN A 105 -2.65 -11.25 5.04
C ASN A 105 -3.23 -10.92 6.42
N TYR A 106 -4.54 -10.68 6.52
CA TYR A 106 -5.20 -10.27 7.75
C TYR A 106 -6.26 -11.28 8.20
N THR A 107 -6.56 -11.28 9.50
CA THR A 107 -7.61 -12.12 10.08
C THR A 107 -8.94 -11.38 10.21
N VAL A 108 -8.92 -10.11 9.91
CA VAL A 108 -10.08 -9.22 9.90
C VAL A 108 -10.33 -8.74 8.48
N SER A 109 -11.59 -8.54 8.11
CA SER A 109 -11.99 -7.90 6.86
C SER A 109 -12.02 -6.38 7.02
N ALA A 110 -12.06 -5.65 5.90
CA ALA A 110 -12.01 -4.19 5.90
C ALA A 110 -13.18 -3.55 6.67
N GLU A 111 -14.37 -4.19 6.69
CA GLU A 111 -15.55 -3.71 7.43
C GLU A 111 -15.33 -3.64 8.95
N LYS A 112 -14.31 -4.35 9.45
CA LYS A 112 -13.99 -4.42 10.89
C LYS A 112 -12.75 -3.62 11.26
N VAL A 113 -12.16 -2.89 10.31
CA VAL A 113 -10.98 -2.06 10.54
C VAL A 113 -11.40 -0.60 10.61
N THR A 114 -10.94 0.10 11.65
CA THR A 114 -11.25 1.51 11.90
C THR A 114 -10.17 2.43 11.35
N ASP A 115 -10.51 3.70 11.12
CA ASP A 115 -9.54 4.73 10.74
C ASP A 115 -8.45 4.91 11.80
N LYS A 116 -8.78 4.73 13.08
CA LYS A 116 -7.78 4.78 14.17
C LYS A 116 -6.75 3.65 14.05
N GLN A 117 -7.18 2.44 13.66
CA GLN A 117 -6.25 1.33 13.41
C GLN A 117 -5.36 1.61 12.19
N LEU A 118 -5.93 2.14 11.10
CA LEU A 118 -5.17 2.51 9.91
C LEU A 118 -4.14 3.61 10.20
N ALA A 119 -4.54 4.68 10.90
CA ALA A 119 -3.65 5.76 11.30
C ALA A 119 -2.52 5.24 12.19
N ARG A 120 -2.85 4.44 13.23
CA ARG A 120 -1.84 3.87 14.12
C ARG A 120 -0.89 2.92 13.39
N ALA A 121 -1.39 2.09 12.49
CA ALA A 121 -0.56 1.20 11.68
C ALA A 121 0.41 1.98 10.77
N GLN A 122 -0.04 3.09 10.16
CA GLN A 122 0.83 3.95 9.36
C GLN A 122 1.89 4.66 10.21
N GLU A 123 1.54 5.15 11.40
CA GLU A 123 2.51 5.72 12.34
C GLU A 123 3.60 4.70 12.71
N LEU A 124 3.21 3.47 13.03
CA LEU A 124 4.16 2.39 13.37
C LEU A 124 5.06 2.03 12.18
N LEU A 125 4.53 1.99 10.96
CA LEU A 125 5.35 1.82 9.76
C LEU A 125 6.34 2.96 9.56
N ASN A 126 5.92 4.20 9.78
CA ASN A 126 6.79 5.35 9.70
C ASN A 126 7.89 5.29 10.79
N GLU A 127 7.53 4.88 12.01
CA GLU A 127 8.46 4.76 13.12
C GLU A 127 9.52 3.68 12.89
N VAL A 128 9.13 2.49 12.44
CA VAL A 128 10.08 1.42 12.13
C VAL A 128 11.02 1.80 10.97
N GLN A 129 10.49 2.49 9.96
CA GLN A 129 11.28 3.02 8.85
C GLN A 129 12.32 4.03 9.33
N HIS A 130 11.92 4.96 10.20
CA HIS A 130 12.82 5.96 10.77
C HIS A 130 13.95 5.29 11.59
N LYS A 131 13.62 4.31 12.44
CA LYS A 131 14.62 3.57 13.23
C LYS A 131 15.62 2.79 12.37
N LEU A 132 15.15 2.21 11.27
CA LEU A 132 15.98 1.41 10.36
C LEU A 132 16.80 2.25 9.38
N GLY A 133 16.47 3.53 9.21
CA GLY A 133 17.04 4.38 8.16
C GLY A 133 18.56 4.30 8.04
N ASN A 134 19.29 4.44 9.14
CA ASN A 134 20.76 4.33 9.13
C ASN A 134 21.26 2.89 8.95
N ALA A 135 20.51 1.89 9.45
CA ALA A 135 20.92 0.48 9.37
C ALA A 135 20.86 -0.06 7.93
N ILE A 136 19.93 0.45 7.13
CA ILE A 136 19.73 0.02 5.73
C ILE A 136 20.26 1.02 4.70
N SER A 137 20.80 2.15 5.15
CA SER A 137 21.48 3.13 4.32
C SER A 137 22.78 2.54 3.76
N ASP A 138 23.14 2.95 2.54
CA ASP A 138 24.46 2.69 1.97
C ASP A 138 25.48 3.75 2.41
N LEU A 139 25.02 4.82 3.07
CA LEU A 139 25.87 5.83 3.69
C LEU A 139 26.25 5.43 5.12
N PRO A 140 27.47 5.68 5.56
CA PRO A 140 27.88 5.42 6.93
C PRO A 140 27.05 6.30 7.90
N GLY A 141 26.43 5.65 8.89
CA GLY A 141 25.63 6.31 9.92
C GLY A 141 25.66 5.52 11.21
N TYR A 142 25.37 6.17 12.33
CA TYR A 142 25.26 5.51 13.62
C TYR A 142 23.99 4.64 13.66
N VAL A 143 24.18 3.36 13.95
CA VAL A 143 23.10 2.39 14.21
C VAL A 143 23.08 2.09 15.70
N SER A 144 21.97 2.37 16.36
CA SER A 144 21.80 2.06 17.78
C SER A 144 21.97 0.56 18.05
N PRO A 145 22.68 0.14 19.12
CA PRO A 145 22.80 -1.27 19.50
C PRO A 145 21.45 -1.97 19.70
N ASN A 146 20.41 -1.22 20.10
CA ASN A 146 19.07 -1.75 20.30
C ASN A 146 18.16 -1.66 19.05
N CYS A 147 18.68 -1.18 17.91
CA CYS A 147 17.91 -0.94 16.69
C CYS A 147 17.06 -2.16 16.27
N LEU A 148 17.64 -3.34 16.29
CA LEU A 148 16.95 -4.60 15.93
C LEU A 148 15.78 -4.88 16.88
N GLY A 149 16.04 -4.90 18.18
CA GLY A 149 15.01 -5.20 19.19
C GLY A 149 13.89 -4.17 19.21
N ASP A 150 14.23 -2.88 19.09
CA ASP A 150 13.22 -1.83 19.06
C ASP A 150 12.38 -1.86 17.80
N SER A 151 12.99 -2.10 16.63
CA SER A 151 12.27 -2.24 15.36
C SER A 151 11.31 -3.43 15.40
N ASN A 152 11.74 -4.56 15.96
CA ASN A 152 10.88 -5.74 16.11
C ASN A 152 9.72 -5.50 17.09
N LYS A 153 9.91 -4.72 18.17
CA LYS A 153 8.80 -4.31 19.06
C LYS A 153 7.74 -3.49 18.33
N ILE A 154 8.16 -2.57 17.46
CA ILE A 154 7.24 -1.77 16.64
C ILE A 154 6.49 -2.66 15.66
N LEU A 155 7.17 -3.60 14.97
CA LEU A 155 6.52 -4.56 14.08
C LEU A 155 5.51 -5.46 14.82
N LEU A 156 5.82 -5.92 16.02
CA LEU A 156 4.88 -6.68 16.85
C LEU A 156 3.63 -5.86 17.21
N GLU A 157 3.80 -4.57 17.46
CA GLU A 157 2.67 -3.66 17.70
C GLU A 157 1.84 -3.45 16.44
N LEU A 158 2.48 -3.25 15.29
CA LEU A 158 1.81 -3.17 13.99
C LEU A 158 0.92 -4.40 13.75
N TYR A 159 1.44 -5.60 13.99
CA TYR A 159 0.71 -6.86 13.80
C TYR A 159 -0.41 -7.08 14.82
N ALA A 160 -0.35 -6.41 15.96
CA ALA A 160 -1.42 -6.40 16.95
C ALA A 160 -2.51 -5.36 16.60
N THR A 161 -2.12 -4.21 16.04
CA THR A 161 -3.03 -3.09 15.68
C THR A 161 -4.07 -3.52 14.66
N ILE A 162 -3.64 -4.18 13.57
CA ILE A 162 -4.52 -4.85 12.60
C ILE A 162 -4.07 -6.32 12.55
N PRO A 163 -4.82 -7.27 13.15
CA PRO A 163 -4.36 -8.64 13.35
C PRO A 163 -3.97 -9.35 12.05
N ARG A 164 -2.72 -9.82 12.00
CA ARG A 164 -2.09 -10.45 10.84
C ARG A 164 -2.20 -11.97 10.87
N LYS A 165 -2.38 -12.59 9.71
CA LYS A 165 -2.21 -14.03 9.51
C LYS A 165 -0.72 -14.37 9.47
N MET A 166 -0.25 -15.11 10.44
CA MET A 166 1.17 -15.47 10.58
C MET A 166 1.31 -16.93 11.00
N LYS A 167 1.95 -17.76 10.18
CA LYS A 167 2.31 -19.13 10.57
C LYS A 167 3.32 -19.10 11.72
N LYS A 168 4.40 -18.33 11.56
CA LYS A 168 5.40 -18.06 12.59
C LYS A 168 5.69 -16.57 12.63
N VAL A 169 5.57 -15.96 13.79
CA VAL A 169 5.79 -14.52 13.98
C VAL A 169 7.20 -14.12 13.55
N GLN A 170 8.20 -14.96 13.84
CA GLN A 170 9.60 -14.70 13.49
C GLN A 170 9.84 -14.49 11.99
N TYR A 171 9.00 -15.04 11.11
CA TYR A 171 9.14 -14.83 9.66
C TYR A 171 8.77 -13.41 9.23
N HIS A 172 8.02 -12.69 10.07
CA HIS A 172 7.58 -11.32 9.88
C HIS A 172 8.44 -10.31 10.67
N LEU A 173 9.52 -10.76 11.29
CA LEU A 173 10.44 -9.94 12.04
C LEU A 173 11.80 -9.81 11.33
N ILE A 174 12.56 -8.82 11.74
CA ILE A 174 13.92 -8.60 11.28
C ILE A 174 14.84 -9.54 12.07
N GLY A 175 15.50 -10.45 11.37
CA GLY A 175 16.42 -11.40 12.00
C GLY A 175 17.87 -10.90 12.05
N ASP A 176 18.27 -10.11 11.06
CA ASP A 176 19.63 -9.59 10.90
C ASP A 176 19.61 -8.23 10.18
N LEU A 177 20.24 -7.23 10.77
CA LEU A 177 20.37 -5.88 10.19
C LEU A 177 21.27 -5.83 8.96
N ASN A 178 22.16 -6.81 8.77
CA ASN A 178 23.02 -6.90 7.61
C ASN A 178 22.25 -7.32 6.34
N ASN A 179 21.11 -7.97 6.48
CA ASN A 179 20.29 -8.36 5.34
C ASN A 179 19.36 -7.20 4.91
N LYS A 180 19.95 -6.14 4.38
CA LYS A 180 19.27 -4.92 3.96
C LYS A 180 18.12 -5.19 2.98
N GLU A 181 18.34 -6.07 2.01
CA GLU A 181 17.34 -6.41 0.98
C GLU A 181 16.10 -7.04 1.61
N ARG A 182 16.26 -7.97 2.54
CA ARG A 182 15.14 -8.57 3.26
C ARG A 182 14.36 -7.53 4.09
N ILE A 183 15.07 -6.60 4.74
CA ILE A 183 14.42 -5.53 5.52
C ILE A 183 13.60 -4.63 4.60
N LYS A 184 14.19 -4.19 3.48
CA LYS A 184 13.51 -3.38 2.47
C LYS A 184 12.25 -4.07 1.96
N ASN A 185 12.33 -5.34 1.62
CA ASN A 185 11.21 -6.14 1.14
C ASN A 185 10.13 -6.32 2.22
N LEU A 186 10.50 -6.55 3.48
CA LEU A 186 9.56 -6.66 4.59
C LEU A 186 8.74 -5.36 4.73
N ILE A 187 9.40 -4.23 4.87
CA ILE A 187 8.74 -2.95 5.07
C ILE A 187 7.86 -2.56 3.85
N SER A 188 8.38 -2.76 2.64
CA SER A 188 7.62 -2.49 1.41
C SER A 188 6.37 -3.37 1.31
N THR A 189 6.47 -4.63 1.71
CA THR A 189 5.32 -5.56 1.73
C THR A 189 4.29 -5.13 2.78
N GLU A 190 4.71 -4.76 4.00
CA GLU A 190 3.79 -4.30 5.04
C GLU A 190 3.10 -3.00 4.64
N GLN A 191 3.81 -2.07 3.99
CA GLN A 191 3.21 -0.84 3.48
C GLN A 191 2.17 -1.14 2.37
N ALA A 192 2.51 -1.98 1.40
CA ALA A 192 1.57 -2.36 0.33
C ALA A 192 0.30 -3.04 0.89
N ASN A 193 0.46 -3.92 1.88
CA ASN A 193 -0.68 -4.55 2.55
C ASN A 193 -1.56 -3.53 3.28
N LEU A 194 -0.96 -2.55 3.95
CA LEU A 194 -1.70 -1.48 4.63
C LEU A 194 -2.43 -0.58 3.62
N ASP A 195 -1.80 -0.23 2.51
CA ASP A 195 -2.41 0.58 1.45
C ASP A 195 -3.64 -0.10 0.85
N VAL A 196 -3.57 -1.42 0.60
CA VAL A 196 -4.71 -2.22 0.12
C VAL A 196 -5.84 -2.24 1.17
N MET A 197 -5.53 -2.44 2.44
CA MET A 197 -6.51 -2.43 3.53
C MET A 197 -7.17 -1.04 3.65
N SER A 198 -6.37 0.02 3.70
CA SER A 198 -6.84 1.39 3.82
C SER A 198 -7.80 1.77 2.68
N THR A 199 -7.45 1.41 1.45
CA THR A 199 -8.30 1.69 0.28
C THR A 199 -9.64 0.95 0.35
N GLN A 200 -9.65 -0.30 0.82
CA GLN A 200 -10.92 -1.03 0.98
C GLN A 200 -11.80 -0.43 2.08
N VAL A 201 -11.22 0.01 3.19
CA VAL A 201 -11.95 0.73 4.24
C VAL A 201 -12.55 2.02 3.67
N THR A 202 -11.75 2.84 2.99
CA THR A 202 -12.21 4.08 2.34
C THR A 202 -13.30 3.80 1.30
N THR A 203 -13.14 2.73 0.50
CA THR A 203 -14.17 2.33 -0.49
C THR A 203 -15.50 2.04 0.19
N LEU A 204 -15.49 1.28 1.28
CA LEU A 204 -16.70 0.94 2.04
C LEU A 204 -17.35 2.17 2.67
N GLN A 205 -16.57 3.07 3.26
CA GLN A 205 -17.04 4.32 3.85
C GLN A 205 -17.70 5.20 2.78
N SER A 206 -16.98 5.49 1.68
CA SER A 206 -17.49 6.34 0.60
C SER A 206 -18.75 5.78 -0.05
N THR A 207 -18.81 4.47 -0.28
CA THR A 207 -20.01 3.83 -0.84
C THR A 207 -21.19 3.82 0.14
N ASN A 208 -20.93 3.79 1.43
CA ASN A 208 -21.96 3.89 2.46
C ASN A 208 -22.49 5.33 2.62
N GLU A 209 -21.64 6.31 2.46
CA GLU A 209 -22.03 7.74 2.49
C GLU A 209 -22.81 8.17 1.23
N HIS A 210 -22.48 7.56 0.07
CA HIS A 210 -23.03 7.92 -1.24
C HIS A 210 -23.77 6.74 -1.90
N ARG A 211 -24.82 6.22 -1.24
CA ARG A 211 -25.57 5.05 -1.70
C ARG A 211 -26.39 5.26 -2.96
N ASP A 212 -26.62 6.50 -3.32
CA ASP A 212 -27.26 6.95 -4.55
C ASP A 212 -26.31 7.05 -5.74
N GLN A 213 -25.05 6.59 -5.57
CA GLN A 213 -24.02 6.63 -6.59
C GLN A 213 -23.41 5.24 -6.84
N THR A 214 -22.76 5.10 -8.00
CA THR A 214 -21.89 3.92 -8.26
C THR A 214 -20.64 4.00 -7.40
N VAL A 215 -19.96 2.86 -7.20
CA VAL A 215 -18.68 2.84 -6.45
C VAL A 215 -17.62 3.77 -7.07
N LEU A 216 -17.59 3.92 -8.39
CA LEU A 216 -16.66 4.84 -9.06
C LEU A 216 -17.00 6.29 -8.72
N ALA A 217 -18.26 6.69 -8.87
CA ALA A 217 -18.70 8.05 -8.57
C ALA A 217 -18.51 8.42 -7.09
N ALA A 218 -18.85 7.50 -6.16
CA ALA A 218 -18.64 7.68 -4.73
C ALA A 218 -17.17 7.92 -4.34
N LEU A 219 -16.24 7.40 -5.15
CA LEU A 219 -14.79 7.58 -4.95
C LEU A 219 -14.21 8.73 -5.81
N GLY A 220 -15.03 9.43 -6.59
CA GLY A 220 -14.58 10.45 -7.53
C GLY A 220 -13.72 9.90 -8.67
N LEU A 221 -14.03 8.68 -9.11
CA LEU A 221 -13.36 7.99 -10.21
C LEU A 221 -14.23 7.96 -11.46
N ASP A 222 -13.61 8.13 -12.62
CA ASP A 222 -14.21 7.87 -13.91
C ASP A 222 -13.44 6.76 -14.62
N MET A 223 -14.18 5.81 -15.22
CA MET A 223 -13.58 4.72 -15.97
C MET A 223 -14.42 4.39 -17.19
N ARG A 224 -13.77 4.19 -18.32
CA ARG A 224 -14.38 3.77 -19.56
C ARG A 224 -13.45 2.90 -20.39
N GLY A 225 -14.00 2.18 -21.36
CA GLY A 225 -13.19 1.52 -22.39
C GLY A 225 -12.37 2.54 -23.20
N ILE A 226 -11.22 2.13 -23.69
CA ILE A 226 -10.41 2.93 -24.60
C ILE A 226 -11.02 2.94 -26.00
N ASN A 227 -10.88 4.05 -26.72
CA ASN A 227 -11.22 4.13 -28.14
C ASN A 227 -10.05 3.65 -29.03
N SER A 228 -10.25 3.65 -30.37
CA SER A 228 -9.25 3.18 -31.33
C SER A 228 -7.96 3.99 -31.34
N ASP A 229 -8.04 5.31 -31.14
CA ASP A 229 -6.87 6.19 -31.14
C ASP A 229 -6.05 6.02 -29.86
N GLU A 230 -6.74 5.87 -28.72
CA GLU A 230 -6.11 5.55 -27.44
C GLU A 230 -5.45 4.17 -27.47
N GLN A 231 -6.13 3.17 -28.04
CA GLN A 231 -5.54 1.85 -28.24
C GLN A 231 -4.29 1.91 -29.12
N SER A 232 -4.34 2.65 -30.23
CA SER A 232 -3.19 2.86 -31.11
C SER A 232 -2.02 3.51 -30.37
N THR A 233 -2.30 4.51 -29.55
CA THR A 233 -1.31 5.18 -28.69
C THR A 233 -0.70 4.20 -27.70
N ILE A 234 -1.51 3.42 -27.01
CA ILE A 234 -1.04 2.41 -26.03
C ILE A 234 -0.17 1.36 -26.72
N LEU A 235 -0.62 0.81 -27.86
CA LEU A 235 0.15 -0.20 -28.61
C LEU A 235 1.49 0.35 -29.11
N LYS A 236 1.53 1.62 -29.54
CA LYS A 236 2.76 2.30 -29.91
C LYS A 236 3.71 2.43 -28.72
N GLN A 237 3.19 2.80 -27.54
CA GLN A 237 3.97 2.91 -26.30
C GLN A 237 4.44 1.52 -25.78
N MET A 238 3.68 0.45 -26.02
CA MET A 238 4.10 -0.92 -25.70
C MET A 238 5.28 -1.40 -26.57
N GLY A 239 5.41 -0.90 -27.78
CA GLY A 239 6.50 -1.25 -28.69
C GLY A 239 6.57 -2.75 -28.98
N GLU A 240 7.69 -3.39 -28.66
CA GLU A 240 7.92 -4.83 -28.87
C GLU A 240 6.95 -5.71 -28.07
N GLU A 241 6.44 -5.20 -26.93
CA GLU A 241 5.53 -5.95 -26.04
C GLU A 241 4.06 -5.85 -26.46
N LYS A 242 3.71 -5.19 -27.55
CA LYS A 242 2.33 -5.00 -28.03
C LYS A 242 1.52 -6.30 -28.19
N GLY A 243 2.20 -7.42 -28.48
CA GLY A 243 1.56 -8.73 -28.59
C GLY A 243 1.00 -9.26 -27.25
N ARG A 244 1.38 -8.67 -26.11
CA ARG A 244 0.85 -9.00 -24.78
C ARG A 244 -0.43 -8.24 -24.43
N PHE A 245 -0.84 -7.27 -25.23
CA PHE A 245 -2.03 -6.47 -24.96
C PHE A 245 -3.29 -7.35 -24.98
N VAL A 246 -4.09 -7.28 -23.92
CA VAL A 246 -5.39 -7.95 -23.81
C VAL A 246 -6.52 -6.94 -23.94
N ARG A 247 -6.54 -5.92 -23.11
CA ARG A 247 -7.52 -4.83 -23.11
C ARG A 247 -7.00 -3.63 -22.32
N GLY A 248 -7.64 -2.49 -22.54
CA GLY A 248 -7.29 -1.26 -21.85
C GLY A 248 -8.51 -0.46 -21.43
N PHE A 249 -8.33 0.34 -20.40
CA PHE A 249 -9.34 1.25 -19.86
C PHE A 249 -8.72 2.63 -19.68
N CYS A 250 -9.49 3.67 -20.00
CA CYS A 250 -9.21 5.01 -19.52
C CYS A 250 -9.64 5.05 -18.04
N ALA A 251 -8.77 5.47 -17.16
CA ALA A 251 -9.04 5.61 -15.73
C ALA A 251 -8.63 7.00 -15.28
N VAL A 252 -9.56 7.73 -14.68
CA VAL A 252 -9.33 9.10 -14.18
C VAL A 252 -9.72 9.14 -12.71
N ASN A 253 -8.81 9.62 -11.89
CA ASN A 253 -9.12 10.01 -10.52
C ASN A 253 -9.28 11.52 -10.51
N ASN A 254 -10.50 12.02 -10.34
CA ASN A 254 -10.82 13.44 -10.46
C ASN A 254 -10.04 14.31 -9.49
N LYS A 255 -9.73 13.80 -8.30
CA LYS A 255 -8.94 14.50 -7.29
C LYS A 255 -7.48 14.64 -7.74
N THR A 256 -6.83 13.55 -8.12
CA THR A 256 -5.42 13.59 -8.56
C THR A 256 -5.27 14.34 -9.89
N GLN A 257 -6.25 14.22 -10.79
CA GLN A 257 -6.27 14.95 -12.04
C GLN A 257 -6.35 16.48 -11.81
N ALA A 258 -7.24 16.93 -10.93
CA ALA A 258 -7.36 18.36 -10.60
C ALA A 258 -6.07 18.91 -9.97
N ILE A 259 -5.43 18.14 -9.09
CA ILE A 259 -4.14 18.49 -8.48
C ILE A 259 -3.05 18.61 -9.56
N PHE A 260 -2.96 17.62 -10.45
CA PHE A 260 -2.02 17.59 -11.57
C PHE A 260 -2.22 18.77 -12.52
N ASP A 261 -3.45 19.03 -12.95
CA ASP A 261 -3.78 20.13 -13.87
C ASP A 261 -3.39 21.49 -13.27
N ASN A 262 -3.68 21.68 -11.97
CA ASN A 262 -3.28 22.91 -11.29
C ASN A 262 -1.75 23.03 -11.17
N TYR A 263 -1.05 21.93 -10.89
CA TYR A 263 0.41 21.90 -10.82
C TYR A 263 1.03 22.27 -12.17
N VAL A 264 0.60 21.65 -13.26
CA VAL A 264 1.07 21.93 -14.62
C VAL A 264 0.74 23.37 -15.05
N LYS A 265 -0.47 23.86 -14.71
CA LYS A 265 -0.89 25.23 -15.02
C LYS A 265 0.04 26.27 -14.41
N THR A 266 0.51 26.03 -13.19
CA THR A 266 1.38 26.96 -12.44
C THR A 266 2.88 26.77 -12.74
N ALA A 267 3.27 25.65 -13.34
CA ALA A 267 4.65 25.35 -13.69
C ALA A 267 5.20 26.28 -14.78
N ILE A 268 6.47 26.66 -14.68
CA ILE A 268 7.17 27.46 -15.70
C ILE A 268 7.32 26.66 -16.99
N ASN A 269 7.86 25.45 -16.88
CA ASN A 269 7.95 24.50 -17.99
C ASN A 269 6.83 23.47 -17.84
N LYS A 270 5.90 23.45 -18.79
CA LYS A 270 4.69 22.63 -18.77
C LYS A 270 4.84 21.28 -19.47
N LYS A 271 6.09 20.83 -19.69
CA LYS A 271 6.35 19.56 -20.41
C LYS A 271 5.78 18.38 -19.64
N THR A 272 4.85 17.67 -20.24
CA THR A 272 4.30 16.39 -19.79
C THR A 272 4.55 15.31 -20.85
N ASP A 273 4.55 14.06 -20.43
CA ASP A 273 4.60 12.91 -21.33
C ASP A 273 3.97 11.67 -20.66
N LEU A 274 3.73 10.60 -21.43
CA LEU A 274 3.16 9.35 -20.95
C LEU A 274 4.26 8.35 -20.64
N PHE A 275 4.22 7.80 -19.43
CA PHE A 275 5.19 6.82 -18.97
C PHE A 275 4.53 5.61 -18.31
N TRP A 276 5.18 4.48 -18.42
CA TRP A 276 4.76 3.22 -17.83
C TRP A 276 5.10 3.15 -16.34
N HIS A 277 4.13 2.65 -15.59
CA HIS A 277 4.32 2.21 -14.21
C HIS A 277 3.78 0.79 -14.05
N GLY A 278 4.53 -0.07 -13.35
CA GLY A 278 4.15 -1.46 -13.05
C GLY A 278 4.01 -1.68 -11.56
N SER A 279 2.99 -2.42 -11.16
CA SER A 279 2.77 -2.83 -9.78
C SER A 279 2.12 -4.22 -9.74
N ARG A 280 2.06 -4.83 -8.54
CA ARG A 280 1.31 -6.08 -8.35
C ARG A 280 -0.18 -5.85 -8.57
N ASN A 281 -0.88 -6.87 -9.05
CA ASN A 281 -2.28 -6.77 -9.41
C ASN A 281 -3.17 -6.30 -8.26
N GLU A 282 -2.89 -6.75 -7.03
CA GLU A 282 -3.63 -6.39 -5.81
C GLU A 282 -3.53 -4.92 -5.42
N ASN A 283 -2.50 -4.21 -5.89
CA ASN A 283 -2.27 -2.80 -5.56
C ASN A 283 -3.06 -1.84 -6.46
N TRP A 284 -3.56 -2.30 -7.62
CA TRP A 284 -4.13 -1.38 -8.61
C TRP A 284 -5.39 -0.70 -8.14
N TRP A 285 -6.23 -1.36 -7.34
CA TRP A 285 -7.39 -0.68 -6.76
C TRP A 285 -6.96 0.49 -5.87
N SER A 286 -5.90 0.30 -5.07
CA SER A 286 -5.33 1.37 -4.26
C SER A 286 -4.72 2.49 -5.12
N ILE A 287 -3.94 2.15 -6.14
CA ILE A 287 -3.27 3.12 -7.02
C ILE A 287 -4.29 3.96 -7.79
N ILE A 288 -5.38 3.38 -8.28
CA ILE A 288 -6.44 4.12 -8.96
C ILE A 288 -7.13 5.10 -8.01
N ASN A 289 -7.38 4.68 -6.76
CA ASN A 289 -8.09 5.49 -5.77
C ASN A 289 -7.25 6.63 -5.17
N SER A 290 -5.97 6.41 -4.91
CA SER A 290 -5.13 7.39 -4.22
C SER A 290 -4.07 8.04 -5.11
N GLY A 291 -3.86 7.54 -6.33
CA GLY A 291 -2.67 7.85 -7.11
C GLY A 291 -1.43 7.12 -6.58
N LEU A 292 -0.27 7.47 -7.14
CA LEU A 292 1.02 7.03 -6.62
C LEU A 292 1.42 7.95 -5.46
N VAL A 293 1.73 7.36 -4.31
CA VAL A 293 2.03 8.10 -3.07
C VAL A 293 3.52 8.08 -2.79
N LEU A 294 4.08 9.27 -2.55
CA LEU A 294 5.42 9.44 -1.99
C LEU A 294 5.37 9.14 -0.49
N ARG A 295 6.14 8.17 -0.06
CA ARG A 295 6.29 7.89 1.38
C ARG A 295 7.49 8.67 1.91
N PRO A 296 7.28 9.71 2.73
CA PRO A 296 8.33 10.64 3.17
C PRO A 296 9.40 10.00 4.05
N THR A 297 9.10 8.86 4.61
CA THR A 297 9.95 8.18 5.57
C THR A 297 10.95 7.28 4.85
N ASN A 298 12.13 7.85 4.61
CA ASN A 298 13.37 7.17 4.26
C ASN A 298 13.37 6.34 2.97
N ALA A 299 13.66 6.99 1.83
CA ALA A 299 14.00 6.39 0.54
C ALA A 299 15.05 5.28 0.63
N VAL A 300 15.79 5.25 1.68
CA VAL A 300 16.76 4.21 1.99
C VAL A 300 16.12 2.81 2.01
N ILE A 301 14.83 2.73 2.36
CA ILE A 301 14.11 1.45 2.51
C ILE A 301 13.68 0.83 1.19
N SER A 302 13.43 1.62 0.16
CA SER A 302 12.82 1.10 -1.07
C SER A 302 13.79 0.56 -2.12
N GLY A 303 15.10 0.56 -1.88
CA GLY A 303 16.10 0.20 -2.89
C GLY A 303 16.12 1.16 -4.08
N LYS A 304 15.54 2.33 -3.94
CA LYS A 304 15.43 3.35 -4.97
C LYS A 304 16.77 4.04 -5.15
N MET A 305 17.44 3.79 -6.26
CA MET A 305 18.76 4.35 -6.57
C MET A 305 18.76 5.89 -6.62
N PHE A 306 17.61 6.50 -6.93
CA PHE A 306 17.49 7.93 -7.16
C PHE A 306 16.56 8.62 -6.14
N GLY A 307 16.57 8.17 -4.90
CA GLY A 307 15.92 8.84 -3.77
C GLY A 307 14.38 8.74 -3.73
N TYR A 308 13.76 9.75 -3.16
CA TYR A 308 12.34 9.77 -2.73
C TYR A 308 11.38 10.13 -3.85
N GLY A 309 11.48 9.45 -4.98
CA GLY A 309 10.67 9.74 -6.15
C GLY A 309 9.63 8.68 -6.48
N LEU A 310 8.76 9.05 -7.40
CA LEU A 310 7.90 8.17 -8.17
C LEU A 310 8.63 7.82 -9.46
N TYR A 311 8.74 6.52 -9.74
CA TYR A 311 9.59 5.97 -10.80
C TYR A 311 8.75 5.50 -11.98
N PHE A 312 9.18 5.89 -13.17
CA PHE A 312 8.51 5.58 -14.43
C PHE A 312 9.50 5.06 -15.47
N ALA A 313 8.97 4.36 -16.47
CA ALA A 313 9.74 3.84 -17.59
C ALA A 313 9.15 4.31 -18.93
N ASP A 314 10.02 4.60 -19.89
CA ASP A 314 9.65 4.81 -21.29
C ASP A 314 9.36 3.49 -22.03
N ARG A 315 9.82 2.35 -21.46
CA ARG A 315 9.63 1.02 -22.02
C ARG A 315 8.69 0.17 -21.19
N CYS A 316 7.64 -0.33 -21.82
CA CYS A 316 6.68 -1.26 -21.22
C CYS A 316 7.38 -2.47 -20.60
N LYS A 317 8.37 -3.06 -21.28
CA LYS A 317 9.13 -4.24 -20.82
C LYS A 317 9.70 -4.08 -19.41
N LYS A 318 10.21 -2.90 -19.05
CA LYS A 318 10.72 -2.64 -17.71
C LYS A 318 9.60 -2.74 -16.66
N SER A 319 8.46 -2.10 -16.93
CA SER A 319 7.33 -2.07 -16.01
C SER A 319 6.66 -3.44 -15.83
N ILE A 320 6.70 -4.32 -16.84
CA ILE A 320 6.25 -5.72 -16.77
C ILE A 320 6.98 -6.46 -15.65
N GLY A 321 8.26 -6.20 -15.41
CA GLY A 321 9.04 -6.82 -14.34
C GLY A 321 8.51 -6.59 -12.93
N TYR A 322 7.62 -5.63 -12.73
CA TYR A 322 7.00 -5.30 -11.46
C TYR A 322 5.55 -5.79 -11.31
N THR A 323 4.99 -6.42 -12.34
CA THR A 323 3.61 -6.93 -12.33
C THR A 323 3.52 -8.29 -11.66
N SER A 324 2.30 -8.75 -11.37
CA SER A 324 2.04 -10.13 -10.88
C SER A 324 2.19 -11.20 -11.96
N LEU A 325 2.46 -10.82 -13.21
CA LEU A 325 2.57 -11.75 -14.35
C LEU A 325 3.67 -12.78 -14.11
N HIS A 326 3.40 -14.03 -14.53
CA HIS A 326 4.39 -15.11 -14.45
C HIS A 326 5.69 -14.74 -15.20
N GLY A 327 6.83 -14.98 -14.55
CA GLY A 327 8.15 -14.64 -15.10
C GLY A 327 8.55 -13.16 -14.94
N SER A 328 7.76 -12.34 -14.26
CA SER A 328 8.17 -10.98 -13.89
C SER A 328 9.41 -11.02 -13.00
N TYR A 329 10.43 -10.25 -13.38
CA TYR A 329 11.76 -10.35 -12.73
C TYR A 329 11.74 -9.87 -11.28
N TRP A 330 11.23 -8.66 -11.03
CA TRP A 330 11.28 -8.03 -9.71
C TRP A 330 10.16 -8.51 -8.79
N ALA A 331 8.95 -8.65 -9.32
CA ALA A 331 7.80 -9.07 -8.52
C ALA A 331 7.71 -10.58 -8.33
N ARG A 332 8.45 -11.39 -9.14
CA ARG A 332 8.37 -12.86 -9.14
C ARG A 332 6.92 -13.34 -9.22
N GLY A 333 6.16 -12.71 -10.13
CA GLY A 333 4.74 -12.97 -10.29
C GLY A 333 4.45 -14.40 -10.74
N SER A 334 3.26 -14.87 -10.45
CA SER A 334 2.76 -16.20 -10.83
C SER A 334 1.39 -16.18 -11.51
N ALA A 335 0.84 -14.99 -11.76
CA ALA A 335 -0.44 -14.81 -12.42
C ALA A 335 -0.30 -14.96 -13.95
N ASN A 336 -1.38 -15.44 -14.59
CA ASN A 336 -1.45 -15.53 -16.05
C ASN A 336 -1.67 -14.16 -16.70
N LYS A 337 -2.11 -13.17 -15.94
CA LYS A 337 -2.36 -11.80 -16.38
C LYS A 337 -1.71 -10.80 -15.44
N GLY A 338 -1.18 -9.72 -16.01
CA GLY A 338 -0.61 -8.59 -15.30
C GLY A 338 -1.35 -7.31 -15.64
N LEU A 339 -1.24 -6.32 -14.75
CA LEU A 339 -1.76 -4.98 -14.97
C LEU A 339 -0.60 -3.99 -15.02
N LEU A 340 -0.69 -3.05 -15.95
CA LEU A 340 0.22 -1.92 -16.14
C LEU A 340 -0.60 -0.65 -16.26
N SER A 341 0.02 0.49 -16.01
CA SER A 341 -0.63 1.78 -16.26
C SER A 341 0.30 2.74 -17.00
N LEU A 342 -0.30 3.54 -17.88
CA LEU A 342 0.30 4.77 -18.38
C LEU A 342 -0.17 5.94 -17.50
N PHE A 343 0.79 6.65 -16.97
CA PHE A 343 0.60 7.90 -16.25
C PHE A 343 0.99 9.07 -17.13
N GLU A 344 0.25 10.15 -17.07
CA GLU A 344 0.74 11.44 -17.50
C GLU A 344 1.63 12.01 -16.41
N VAL A 345 2.85 12.38 -16.78
CA VAL A 345 3.88 12.80 -15.85
C VAL A 345 4.41 14.18 -16.29
N HIS A 346 4.38 15.14 -15.37
CA HIS A 346 5.01 16.44 -15.57
C HIS A 346 6.52 16.31 -15.35
N LEU A 347 7.28 16.47 -16.43
CA LEU A 347 8.74 16.43 -16.40
C LEU A 347 9.37 17.81 -16.11
N GLY A 348 8.75 18.89 -16.59
CA GLY A 348 9.30 20.23 -16.45
C GLY A 348 10.74 20.35 -16.95
N TYR A 349 11.59 20.98 -16.13
CA TYR A 349 13.05 20.99 -16.34
C TYR A 349 13.65 19.72 -15.78
N THR A 350 14.32 18.95 -16.61
CA THR A 350 14.82 17.60 -16.27
C THR A 350 16.34 17.63 -16.07
N LEU A 351 16.80 17.11 -14.92
CA LEU A 351 18.22 16.79 -14.70
C LEU A 351 18.53 15.44 -15.35
N GLU A 352 19.45 15.42 -16.31
CA GLU A 352 19.89 14.20 -16.97
C GLU A 352 21.19 13.68 -16.34
N ILE A 353 21.23 12.36 -16.07
CA ILE A 353 22.43 11.68 -15.57
C ILE A 353 22.66 10.37 -16.31
N GLU A 354 23.93 10.02 -16.53
CA GLU A 354 24.34 8.81 -17.25
C GLU A 354 24.87 7.72 -16.31
N ARG A 355 25.08 8.05 -15.02
CA ARG A 355 25.52 7.11 -13.99
C ARG A 355 24.96 7.48 -12.63
N HIS A 356 24.99 6.55 -11.71
CA HIS A 356 24.63 6.80 -10.32
C HIS A 356 25.74 7.61 -9.61
N TYR A 357 25.34 8.60 -8.83
CA TYR A 357 26.20 9.39 -7.95
C TYR A 357 25.79 9.17 -6.50
N SER A 358 26.70 9.37 -5.55
CA SER A 358 26.44 9.19 -4.12
C SER A 358 25.26 10.02 -3.58
N TRP A 359 25.00 11.18 -4.17
CA TRP A 359 23.89 12.05 -3.81
C TRP A 359 22.51 11.58 -4.36
N CYS A 360 22.48 10.66 -5.32
CA CYS A 360 21.22 10.21 -5.95
C CYS A 360 20.28 9.58 -4.94
N SER A 361 20.78 8.74 -4.03
CA SER A 361 19.97 8.03 -3.06
C SER A 361 19.27 8.92 -2.02
N SER A 362 19.71 10.17 -1.87
CA SER A 362 19.14 11.16 -0.95
C SER A 362 18.25 12.21 -1.64
N LEU A 363 18.00 12.09 -2.96
CA LEU A 363 17.21 13.06 -3.69
C LEU A 363 15.78 13.16 -3.17
N THR A 364 15.36 14.38 -3.00
CA THR A 364 13.99 14.84 -2.76
C THR A 364 13.69 15.98 -3.72
N GLU A 365 12.45 16.46 -3.80
CA GLU A 365 12.11 17.66 -4.57
C GLU A 365 13.02 18.85 -4.20
N LYS A 366 13.20 19.08 -2.89
CA LYS A 366 14.04 20.17 -2.38
C LYS A 366 15.50 20.04 -2.83
N GLU A 367 16.08 18.84 -2.75
CA GLU A 367 17.47 18.62 -3.14
C GLU A 367 17.66 18.71 -4.66
N LEU A 368 16.66 18.28 -5.43
CA LEU A 368 16.68 18.42 -6.89
C LEU A 368 16.63 19.90 -7.32
N LYS A 369 15.76 20.68 -6.68
CA LYS A 369 15.65 22.14 -6.90
C LYS A 369 16.96 22.87 -6.62
N LYS A 370 17.70 22.49 -5.60
CA LYS A 370 19.03 23.08 -5.29
C LYS A 370 20.10 22.82 -6.36
N LYS A 371 19.98 21.75 -7.13
CA LYS A 371 20.95 21.38 -8.18
C LYS A 371 20.84 22.23 -9.47
N GLY A 372 19.78 22.98 -9.67
CA GLY A 372 19.57 23.80 -10.86
C GLY A 372 18.11 24.06 -11.18
N ASN A 373 17.27 24.08 -10.14
CA ASN A 373 15.83 24.29 -10.25
C ASN A 373 15.10 23.28 -11.16
N TYR A 374 15.59 22.02 -11.16
CA TYR A 374 14.98 20.93 -11.92
C TYR A 374 13.67 20.46 -11.28
N ASP A 375 12.77 19.92 -12.11
CA ASP A 375 11.47 19.37 -11.73
C ASP A 375 11.49 17.84 -11.70
N SER A 376 12.36 17.21 -12.50
CA SER A 376 12.46 15.76 -12.64
C SER A 376 13.91 15.31 -12.84
N LEU A 377 14.15 14.02 -12.65
CA LEU A 377 15.40 13.35 -12.96
C LEU A 377 15.18 12.36 -14.10
N PHE A 378 16.07 12.40 -15.08
CA PHE A 378 16.17 11.38 -16.13
C PHE A 378 17.50 10.62 -15.97
N ALA A 379 17.43 9.41 -15.46
CA ALA A 379 18.56 8.52 -15.38
C ALA A 379 18.64 7.66 -16.66
N LYS A 380 19.64 7.94 -17.48
CA LYS A 380 19.81 7.29 -18.78
C LYS A 380 20.32 5.87 -18.64
N ARG A 381 19.92 5.03 -19.56
CA ARG A 381 20.51 3.70 -19.78
C ARG A 381 22.02 3.85 -20.01
N GLY A 382 22.83 3.06 -19.30
CA GLY A 382 24.30 3.11 -19.36
C GLY A 382 24.96 2.13 -18.40
N ALA A 383 26.12 2.47 -17.85
CA ALA A 383 26.94 1.60 -16.99
C ALA A 383 26.19 1.06 -15.75
N ASP A 384 25.30 1.86 -15.17
CA ASP A 384 24.60 1.52 -13.92
C ASP A 384 23.13 1.11 -14.12
N LEU A 385 22.56 1.30 -15.31
CA LEU A 385 21.16 1.03 -15.62
C LEU A 385 20.97 0.27 -16.91
N TYR A 386 20.14 -0.78 -16.88
CA TYR A 386 19.72 -1.52 -18.07
C TYR A 386 18.66 -0.77 -18.89
N ASN A 387 17.86 0.08 -18.26
CA ASN A 387 16.77 0.84 -18.87
C ASN A 387 16.81 2.27 -18.38
N ASN A 388 16.21 3.18 -19.14
CA ASN A 388 15.94 4.53 -18.71
C ASN A 388 15.00 4.55 -17.49
N GLU A 389 15.18 5.55 -16.62
CA GLU A 389 14.27 5.84 -15.52
C GLU A 389 13.96 7.32 -15.48
N TYR A 390 12.67 7.62 -15.36
CA TYR A 390 12.15 8.97 -15.14
C TYR A 390 11.60 9.06 -13.73
N ILE A 391 12.07 10.01 -12.95
CA ILE A 391 11.73 10.13 -11.54
C ILE A 391 11.24 11.54 -11.26
N VAL A 392 10.08 11.63 -10.64
CA VAL A 392 9.51 12.89 -10.12
C VAL A 392 9.37 12.81 -8.61
N TYR A 393 9.41 13.96 -7.94
CA TYR A 393 9.54 14.02 -6.50
C TYR A 393 8.38 14.75 -5.81
N ASN A 394 7.27 14.95 -6.55
CA ASN A 394 6.02 15.49 -6.05
C ASN A 394 4.85 14.70 -6.63
N GLU A 395 3.92 14.27 -5.80
CA GLU A 395 2.73 13.50 -6.22
C GLU A 395 1.88 14.29 -7.23
N ALA A 396 1.83 15.62 -7.10
CA ALA A 396 1.14 16.49 -8.02
C ALA A 396 1.68 16.47 -9.47
N GLN A 397 2.86 15.88 -9.69
CA GLN A 397 3.46 15.74 -11.01
C GLN A 397 2.91 14.54 -11.79
N THR A 398 1.96 13.77 -11.25
CA THR A 398 1.49 12.52 -11.88
C THR A 398 -0.01 12.37 -11.81
N THR A 399 -0.61 11.84 -12.87
CA THR A 399 -2.00 11.39 -12.87
C THR A 399 -2.15 10.15 -13.74
N ILE A 400 -3.03 9.22 -13.32
CA ILE A 400 -3.30 8.00 -14.09
C ILE A 400 -4.12 8.35 -15.35
N LYS A 401 -3.80 7.72 -16.49
CA LYS A 401 -4.56 7.88 -17.74
C LYS A 401 -5.15 6.57 -18.25
N TYR A 402 -4.33 5.55 -18.30
CA TYR A 402 -4.76 4.26 -18.82
C TYR A 402 -4.29 3.13 -17.93
N ILE A 403 -5.13 2.14 -17.75
CA ILE A 403 -4.76 0.85 -17.19
C ILE A 403 -4.90 -0.23 -18.26
N VAL A 404 -3.89 -1.09 -18.35
CA VAL A 404 -3.74 -2.07 -19.43
C VAL A 404 -3.57 -3.44 -18.81
N GLU A 405 -4.40 -4.39 -19.26
CA GLU A 405 -4.25 -5.81 -18.94
C GLU A 405 -3.37 -6.47 -20.00
N ILE A 406 -2.40 -7.25 -19.56
CA ILE A 406 -1.43 -7.99 -20.37
C ILE A 406 -1.40 -9.48 -20.00
N ASN A 407 -0.93 -10.33 -20.93
CA ASN A 407 -0.72 -11.77 -20.74
C ASN A 407 0.74 -12.19 -21.00
#